data_a6275a4f04daeb8041d86f7ef17bcb6a
#
_entry.id   a6275a4f04daeb8041d86f7ef17bcb6a
#
_cell.length_a   1.000
_cell.length_b   1.000
_cell.length_c   1.000
_cell.angle_alpha   90.00
_cell.angle_beta   90.00
_cell.angle_gamma   90.00
#
_symmetry.space_group_name_H-M   'P 1'
#
loop_
_entity.id
_entity.type
_entity.pdbx_description
1 polymer ?
#
loop_
_entity_poly.entity_id
_entity_poly.type
_entity_poly.pdbx_seq_one_letter_code
_entity_poly.pdbx_strand_id
1 'polypeptide(L)'
;HCEVNSLLHGGYIHDGEYARLHGHRGICSESEWKQVERDIELFRRTGCRYHVCHVSTRESVELVRRAKAEGLPVSCETAPHYLVLTDMDLREEGRFKMNPPIRSAEDRAALVRGIQDGTIEVVATDHAPHSEAEKAKGLAGSAFGIVGLETAFPVLYTRLVLEDVLSLERLVELMSVGPGRLFGLGGTIAPGAPADIAVFD
;
A
#
# COMPACT_ATOMS: atom_id res chain seq x y z
N HIS A 1 -1.66 3.60 -10.13
CA HIS A 1 -0.26 3.24 -9.91
C HIS A 1 0.63 4.45 -10.20
N CYS A 2 1.28 4.97 -9.15
CA CYS A 2 2.16 6.13 -9.28
C CYS A 2 3.61 5.67 -9.52
N GLU A 3 4.10 5.85 -10.76
CA GLU A 3 5.44 5.42 -11.12
C GLU A 3 6.01 6.22 -12.29
N VAL A 4 7.13 6.89 -12.05
CA VAL A 4 7.90 7.58 -13.10
C VAL A 4 8.82 6.56 -13.77
N ASN A 5 8.40 6.02 -14.91
CA ASN A 5 9.08 4.94 -15.63
C ASN A 5 10.56 5.21 -15.93
N SER A 6 10.94 6.45 -16.22
CA SER A 6 12.33 6.82 -16.49
C SER A 6 13.27 6.66 -15.28
N LEU A 7 12.72 6.52 -14.07
CA LEU A 7 13.47 6.32 -12.82
C LEU A 7 13.61 4.86 -12.39
N LEU A 8 13.00 3.92 -13.12
CA LEU A 8 13.04 2.50 -12.75
C LEU A 8 14.39 1.83 -13.04
N HIS A 9 15.07 2.25 -14.09
CA HIS A 9 16.39 1.72 -14.52
C HIS A 9 16.46 0.18 -14.60
N GLY A 10 15.30 -0.46 -14.89
CA GLY A 10 15.18 -1.91 -14.90
C GLY A 10 15.22 -2.57 -13.52
N GLY A 11 14.94 -1.81 -12.47
CA GLY A 11 14.77 -2.31 -11.12
C GLY A 11 13.55 -3.24 -10.97
N TYR A 12 13.59 -4.08 -9.94
CA TYR A 12 12.52 -5.07 -9.70
C TYR A 12 12.24 -5.35 -8.23
N ILE A 13 13.00 -4.75 -7.32
CA ILE A 13 12.77 -4.66 -5.87
C ILE A 13 13.12 -3.26 -5.40
N HIS A 14 12.94 -2.93 -4.13
CA HIS A 14 13.34 -1.64 -3.58
C HIS A 14 14.84 -1.38 -3.71
N ASP A 15 15.23 -0.16 -4.06
CA ASP A 15 16.63 0.31 -4.02
C ASP A 15 17.03 0.59 -2.56
N GLY A 16 17.10 -0.47 -1.77
CA GLY A 16 17.38 -0.46 -0.35
C GLY A 16 18.57 -1.29 0.04
N GLU A 17 18.62 -1.64 1.32
CA GLU A 17 19.75 -2.40 1.88
C GLU A 17 19.83 -3.80 1.30
N TYR A 18 18.71 -4.52 1.19
CA TYR A 18 18.71 -5.87 0.61
C TYR A 18 19.24 -5.88 -0.82
N ALA A 19 18.81 -4.94 -1.66
CA ALA A 19 19.27 -4.86 -3.05
C ALA A 19 20.79 -4.65 -3.13
N ARG A 20 21.34 -3.76 -2.29
CA ARG A 20 22.78 -3.51 -2.24
C ARG A 20 23.58 -4.73 -1.74
N LEU A 21 23.10 -5.41 -0.70
CA LEU A 21 23.78 -6.58 -0.13
C LEU A 21 23.81 -7.77 -1.09
N HIS A 22 22.76 -7.94 -1.90
CA HIS A 22 22.59 -9.10 -2.77
C HIS A 22 22.84 -8.79 -4.27
N GLY A 23 23.21 -7.55 -4.61
CA GLY A 23 23.58 -7.17 -5.99
C GLY A 23 22.37 -7.07 -6.94
N HIS A 24 21.19 -6.74 -6.42
CA HIS A 24 19.98 -6.55 -7.22
C HIS A 24 19.83 -5.12 -7.75
N ARG A 25 19.06 -4.97 -8.83
CA ARG A 25 18.66 -3.67 -9.35
C ARG A 25 17.45 -3.16 -8.59
N GLY A 26 17.59 -1.97 -8.00
CA GLY A 26 16.56 -1.35 -7.18
C GLY A 26 15.63 -0.43 -7.96
N ILE A 27 14.41 -0.28 -7.45
CA ILE A 27 13.43 0.75 -7.81
C ILE A 27 13.53 1.82 -6.73
N CYS A 28 13.97 3.04 -7.07
CA CYS A 28 14.11 4.13 -6.12
C CYS A 28 12.74 4.64 -5.62
N SER A 29 12.72 5.25 -4.45
CA SER A 29 11.49 5.85 -3.88
C SER A 29 10.99 7.02 -4.71
N GLU A 30 11.88 7.75 -5.37
CA GLU A 30 11.56 8.87 -6.26
C GLU A 30 10.63 8.47 -7.40
N SER A 31 10.67 7.25 -7.85
CA SER A 31 9.76 6.77 -8.91
C SER A 31 8.29 6.89 -8.50
N GLU A 32 7.97 6.68 -7.22
CA GLU A 32 6.61 6.81 -6.70
C GLU A 32 6.29 8.26 -6.31
N TRP A 33 7.03 8.84 -5.36
CA TRP A 33 6.61 10.09 -4.76
C TRP A 33 6.68 11.29 -5.71
N LYS A 34 7.56 11.30 -6.70
CA LYS A 34 7.59 12.38 -7.73
C LYS A 34 6.33 12.37 -8.60
N GLN A 35 5.77 11.21 -8.87
CA GLN A 35 4.48 11.17 -9.56
C GLN A 35 3.35 11.65 -8.65
N VAL A 36 3.32 11.23 -7.39
CA VAL A 36 2.34 11.72 -6.41
C VAL A 36 2.41 13.25 -6.28
N GLU A 37 3.60 13.81 -6.17
CA GLU A 37 3.82 15.26 -6.11
C GLU A 37 3.26 15.98 -7.34
N ARG A 38 3.61 15.50 -8.53
CA ARG A 38 3.09 16.03 -9.80
C ARG A 38 1.57 15.96 -9.87
N ASP A 39 0.99 14.84 -9.46
CA ASP A 39 -0.44 14.61 -9.57
C ASP A 39 -1.23 15.46 -8.56
N ILE A 40 -0.67 15.71 -7.35
CA ILE A 40 -1.23 16.67 -6.39
C ILE A 40 -1.23 18.09 -6.99
N GLU A 41 -0.17 18.50 -7.68
CA GLU A 41 -0.13 19.81 -8.33
C GLU A 41 -1.14 19.93 -9.47
N LEU A 42 -1.30 18.89 -10.29
CA LEU A 42 -2.34 18.84 -11.32
C LEU A 42 -3.74 18.90 -10.72
N PHE A 43 -3.97 18.20 -9.62
CA PHE A 43 -5.21 18.21 -8.89
C PHE A 43 -5.55 19.61 -8.33
N ARG A 44 -4.59 20.35 -7.77
CA ARG A 44 -4.77 21.76 -7.36
C ARG A 44 -5.31 22.64 -8.48
N ARG A 45 -4.84 22.40 -9.70
CA ARG A 45 -5.19 23.19 -10.88
C ARG A 45 -6.52 22.80 -11.51
N THR A 46 -6.91 21.54 -11.42
CA THR A 46 -8.09 21.00 -12.11
C THR A 46 -9.29 20.83 -11.19
N GLY A 47 -9.10 20.71 -9.87
CA GLY A 47 -10.15 20.44 -8.89
C GLY A 47 -10.80 19.05 -9.04
N CYS A 48 -10.16 18.12 -9.78
CA CYS A 48 -10.67 16.74 -9.88
C CYS A 48 -10.56 16.02 -8.52
N ARG A 49 -11.20 14.87 -8.38
CA ARG A 49 -10.95 13.98 -7.24
C ARG A 49 -9.66 13.20 -7.47
N TYR A 50 -8.86 13.02 -6.41
CA TYR A 50 -7.64 12.26 -6.50
C TYR A 50 -7.51 11.25 -5.36
N HIS A 51 -7.31 9.99 -5.73
CA HIS A 51 -7.03 8.91 -4.80
C HIS A 51 -5.71 8.24 -5.19
N VAL A 52 -4.77 8.17 -4.24
CA VAL A 52 -3.45 7.56 -4.47
C VAL A 52 -3.52 6.11 -4.05
N CYS A 53 -3.41 5.20 -5.04
CA CYS A 53 -3.42 3.76 -4.78
C CYS A 53 -2.09 3.28 -4.19
N HIS A 54 -2.16 2.24 -3.34
CA HIS A 54 -1.05 1.43 -2.81
C HIS A 54 0.22 2.23 -2.49
N VAL A 55 0.09 3.32 -1.72
CA VAL A 55 1.23 4.14 -1.25
C VAL A 55 2.22 3.25 -0.50
N SER A 56 3.50 3.34 -0.86
CA SER A 56 4.57 2.54 -0.28
C SER A 56 5.71 3.35 0.33
N THR A 57 5.86 4.65 -0.02
CA THR A 57 6.97 5.49 0.43
C THR A 57 6.55 6.52 1.49
N ARG A 58 7.45 6.84 2.42
CA ARG A 58 7.24 7.87 3.45
C ARG A 58 7.03 9.25 2.85
N GLU A 59 7.70 9.55 1.75
CA GLU A 59 7.57 10.83 1.05
C GLU A 59 6.16 10.99 0.47
N SER A 60 5.59 9.92 -0.12
CA SER A 60 4.20 9.94 -0.60
C SER A 60 3.19 10.18 0.54
N VAL A 61 3.39 9.53 1.69
CA VAL A 61 2.56 9.77 2.88
C VAL A 61 2.62 11.24 3.30
N GLU A 62 3.80 11.83 3.33
CA GLU A 62 3.98 13.22 3.73
C GLU A 62 3.38 14.20 2.73
N LEU A 63 3.48 13.93 1.43
CA LEU A 63 2.84 14.71 0.38
C LEU A 63 1.31 14.71 0.53
N VAL A 64 0.71 13.56 0.76
CA VAL A 64 -0.74 13.43 1.01
C VAL A 64 -1.13 14.15 2.30
N ARG A 65 -0.35 14.00 3.38
CA ARG A 65 -0.61 14.68 4.66
C ARG A 65 -0.65 16.21 4.48
N ARG A 66 0.32 16.77 3.78
CA ARG A 66 0.37 18.22 3.49
C ARG A 66 -0.80 18.67 2.64
N ALA A 67 -1.12 17.92 1.59
CA ALA A 67 -2.27 18.23 0.73
C ALA A 67 -3.60 18.25 1.52
N LYS A 68 -3.79 17.30 2.44
CA LYS A 68 -4.96 17.29 3.35
C LYS A 68 -4.97 18.47 4.31
N ALA A 69 -3.82 18.83 4.87
CA ALA A 69 -3.70 20.00 5.76
C ALA A 69 -4.02 21.32 5.04
N GLU A 70 -3.80 21.40 3.73
CA GLU A 70 -4.20 22.51 2.87
C GLU A 70 -5.71 22.48 2.50
N GLY A 71 -6.45 21.47 2.96
CA GLY A 71 -7.89 21.31 2.67
C GLY A 71 -8.19 20.69 1.29
N LEU A 72 -7.19 20.11 0.63
CA LEU A 72 -7.39 19.45 -0.66
C LEU A 72 -8.12 18.09 -0.45
N PRO A 73 -9.16 17.77 -1.25
CA PRO A 73 -9.91 16.51 -1.14
C PRO A 73 -9.16 15.34 -1.78
N VAL A 74 -7.95 15.06 -1.29
CA VAL A 74 -7.13 13.91 -1.65
C VAL A 74 -7.34 12.78 -0.65
N SER A 75 -7.35 11.55 -1.13
CA SER A 75 -7.36 10.34 -0.32
C SER A 75 -6.27 9.37 -0.78
N CYS A 76 -5.92 8.40 0.05
CA CYS A 76 -4.94 7.39 -0.33
C CYS A 76 -5.18 6.05 0.38
N GLU A 77 -4.59 5.03 -0.19
CA GLU A 77 -4.56 3.70 0.38
C GLU A 77 -3.13 3.14 0.44
N THR A 78 -2.93 2.15 1.31
CA THR A 78 -1.75 1.30 1.33
C THR A 78 -2.15 -0.17 1.32
N ALA A 79 -1.19 -1.09 1.33
CA ALA A 79 -1.49 -2.51 1.30
C ALA A 79 -0.93 -3.24 2.54
N PRO A 80 -1.50 -4.41 2.91
CA PRO A 80 -1.09 -5.16 4.09
C PRO A 80 0.41 -5.47 4.11
N HIS A 81 0.98 -5.86 2.99
CA HIS A 81 2.39 -6.22 2.89
C HIS A 81 3.33 -5.06 3.16
N TYR A 82 2.96 -3.82 2.84
CA TYR A 82 3.77 -2.63 3.17
C TYR A 82 3.71 -2.24 4.65
N LEU A 83 2.65 -2.66 5.36
CA LEU A 83 2.50 -2.40 6.79
C LEU A 83 3.24 -3.40 7.67
N VAL A 84 3.54 -4.60 7.16
CA VAL A 84 4.10 -5.70 7.96
C VAL A 84 5.49 -6.15 7.53
N LEU A 85 5.90 -5.92 6.28
CA LEU A 85 7.19 -6.32 5.74
C LEU A 85 8.12 -5.12 5.49
N THR A 86 9.41 -5.42 5.46
CA THR A 86 10.49 -4.52 5.03
C THR A 86 11.33 -5.18 3.96
N ASP A 87 12.16 -4.44 3.26
CA ASP A 87 13.08 -4.99 2.26
C ASP A 87 14.02 -6.07 2.86
N MET A 88 14.31 -6.01 4.16
CA MET A 88 15.12 -7.02 4.86
C MET A 88 14.39 -8.36 5.10
N ASP A 89 13.08 -8.41 4.89
CA ASP A 89 12.30 -9.65 4.92
C ASP A 89 12.32 -10.41 3.59
N LEU A 90 12.87 -9.82 2.54
CA LEU A 90 12.95 -10.42 1.21
C LEU A 90 13.73 -11.74 1.22
N ARG A 91 13.40 -12.61 0.27
CA ARG A 91 14.12 -13.84 -0.04
C ARG A 91 14.32 -13.92 -1.54
N GLU A 92 15.24 -14.74 -2.00
CA GLU A 92 15.51 -14.99 -3.44
C GLU A 92 14.36 -15.74 -4.14
N GLU A 93 13.13 -15.41 -3.78
CA GLU A 93 11.91 -16.08 -4.24
C GLU A 93 10.97 -15.06 -4.88
N GLY A 94 10.40 -15.41 -6.04
CA GLY A 94 9.51 -14.54 -6.77
C GLY A 94 8.24 -14.10 -6.02
N ARG A 95 7.81 -14.83 -4.99
CA ARG A 95 6.66 -14.43 -4.16
C ARG A 95 6.88 -13.09 -3.45
N PHE A 96 8.12 -12.65 -3.25
CA PHE A 96 8.47 -11.35 -2.68
C PHE A 96 8.54 -10.21 -3.72
N LYS A 97 8.25 -10.50 -4.98
CA LYS A 97 8.25 -9.49 -6.04
C LYS A 97 6.87 -8.93 -6.30
N MET A 98 6.65 -7.67 -5.98
CA MET A 98 5.46 -6.88 -6.29
C MET A 98 5.86 -5.46 -6.65
N ASN A 99 4.94 -4.68 -7.21
CA ASN A 99 5.16 -3.27 -7.53
C ASN A 99 3.93 -2.43 -7.13
N PRO A 100 4.12 -1.41 -6.28
CA PRO A 100 5.36 -0.93 -5.65
C PRO A 100 6.11 -2.03 -4.88
N PRO A 101 7.46 -1.96 -4.79
CA PRO A 101 8.23 -2.95 -4.05
C PRO A 101 8.07 -2.77 -2.53
N ILE A 102 8.34 -3.83 -1.77
CA ILE A 102 8.45 -3.74 -0.31
C ILE A 102 9.62 -2.81 0.02
N ARG A 103 9.35 -1.77 0.81
CA ARG A 103 10.27 -0.68 1.12
C ARG A 103 11.03 -0.88 2.44
N SER A 104 11.75 0.15 2.84
CA SER A 104 12.54 0.19 4.07
C SER A 104 11.69 0.14 5.35
N ALA A 105 12.34 -0.08 6.48
CA ALA A 105 11.70 0.00 7.80
C ALA A 105 11.18 1.41 8.11
N GLU A 106 11.85 2.46 7.62
CA GLU A 106 11.43 3.85 7.76
C GLU A 106 10.16 4.14 6.98
N ASP A 107 10.04 3.59 5.77
CA ASP A 107 8.83 3.70 4.95
C ASP A 107 7.67 2.99 5.64
N ARG A 108 7.86 1.74 6.07
CA ARG A 108 6.85 1.01 6.85
C ARG A 108 6.38 1.79 8.07
N ALA A 109 7.32 2.36 8.85
CA ALA A 109 6.97 3.14 10.02
C ALA A 109 6.14 4.40 9.68
N ALA A 110 6.41 5.03 8.54
CA ALA A 110 5.62 6.17 8.07
C ALA A 110 4.21 5.76 7.64
N LEU A 111 4.06 4.61 6.96
CA LEU A 111 2.76 4.05 6.59
C LEU A 111 1.93 3.70 7.84
N VAL A 112 2.54 3.07 8.83
CA VAL A 112 1.88 2.75 10.11
C VAL A 112 1.39 4.03 10.79
N ARG A 113 2.23 5.07 10.90
CA ARG A 113 1.78 6.37 11.41
C ARG A 113 0.64 6.95 10.56
N GLY A 114 0.71 6.81 9.24
CA GLY A 114 -0.32 7.31 8.33
C GLY A 114 -1.69 6.67 8.54
N ILE A 115 -1.76 5.37 8.84
CA ILE A 115 -3.03 4.71 9.20
C ILE A 115 -3.51 5.07 10.61
N GLN A 116 -2.61 5.40 11.52
CA GLN A 116 -2.96 5.83 12.89
C GLN A 116 -3.51 7.27 12.92
N ASP A 117 -2.88 8.20 12.21
CA ASP A 117 -3.24 9.63 12.23
C ASP A 117 -4.33 10.02 11.22
N GLY A 118 -4.80 9.07 10.39
CA GLY A 118 -5.85 9.30 9.40
C GLY A 118 -5.37 9.90 8.08
N THR A 119 -4.06 10.02 7.87
CA THR A 119 -3.51 10.41 6.56
C THR A 119 -3.86 9.36 5.50
N ILE A 120 -3.77 8.08 5.87
CA ILE A 120 -4.17 6.94 5.04
C ILE A 120 -5.53 6.44 5.55
N GLU A 121 -6.54 6.43 4.68
CA GLU A 121 -7.92 6.09 5.05
C GLU A 121 -8.33 4.68 4.64
N VAL A 122 -7.57 4.04 3.77
CA VAL A 122 -7.92 2.74 3.19
C VAL A 122 -6.74 1.79 3.23
N VAL A 123 -7.01 0.53 3.51
CA VAL A 123 -6.11 -0.58 3.23
C VAL A 123 -6.75 -1.45 2.15
N ALA A 124 -6.09 -1.50 0.99
CA ALA A 124 -6.45 -2.35 -0.15
C ALA A 124 -5.43 -3.47 -0.32
N THR A 125 -5.86 -4.63 -0.80
CA THR A 125 -4.99 -5.81 -0.86
C THR A 125 -3.97 -5.78 -1.97
N ASP A 126 -4.25 -5.07 -3.05
CA ASP A 126 -3.51 -5.16 -4.31
C ASP A 126 -3.32 -6.62 -4.76
N HIS A 127 -4.41 -7.41 -4.66
CA HIS A 127 -4.41 -8.84 -4.96
C HIS A 127 -4.12 -9.11 -6.44
N ALA A 128 -2.88 -9.51 -6.73
CA ALA A 128 -2.39 -9.78 -8.08
C ALA A 128 -1.78 -11.19 -8.17
N PRO A 129 -2.62 -12.24 -8.29
CA PRO A 129 -2.16 -13.62 -8.34
C PRO A 129 -1.48 -13.94 -9.68
N HIS A 130 -0.44 -14.76 -9.59
CA HIS A 130 0.27 -15.31 -10.74
C HIS A 130 0.45 -16.82 -10.56
N SER A 131 0.61 -17.53 -11.68
CA SER A 131 0.87 -18.97 -11.64
C SER A 131 2.21 -19.28 -10.98
N GLU A 132 2.36 -20.51 -10.49
CA GLU A 132 3.61 -21.00 -9.92
C GLU A 132 4.77 -20.83 -10.90
N ALA A 133 4.57 -21.16 -12.19
CA ALA A 133 5.59 -21.02 -13.22
C ALA A 133 6.04 -19.56 -13.45
N GLU A 134 5.15 -18.57 -13.26
CA GLU A 134 5.49 -17.15 -13.34
C GLU A 134 6.24 -16.67 -12.10
N LYS A 135 5.98 -17.26 -10.94
CA LYS A 135 6.61 -16.88 -9.66
C LYS A 135 7.85 -17.72 -9.32
N ALA A 136 8.15 -18.78 -10.05
CA ALA A 136 9.32 -19.66 -9.81
C ALA A 136 10.66 -19.15 -10.39
N LYS A 137 10.71 -17.90 -10.88
CA LYS A 137 11.88 -17.35 -11.61
C LYS A 137 12.75 -16.42 -10.75
N GLY A 138 12.68 -16.54 -9.42
CA GLY A 138 13.39 -15.67 -8.48
C GLY A 138 12.90 -14.22 -8.52
N LEU A 139 13.59 -13.32 -7.82
CA LEU A 139 13.21 -11.90 -7.77
C LEU A 139 13.29 -11.22 -9.13
N ALA A 140 14.36 -11.46 -9.90
CA ALA A 140 14.57 -10.79 -11.17
C ALA A 140 13.56 -11.22 -12.25
N GLY A 141 13.32 -12.53 -12.39
CA GLY A 141 12.58 -13.11 -13.51
C GLY A 141 11.08 -13.30 -13.30
N SER A 142 10.59 -13.22 -12.07
CA SER A 142 9.17 -13.44 -11.76
C SER A 142 8.30 -12.26 -12.17
N ALA A 143 7.01 -12.52 -12.37
CA ALA A 143 6.00 -11.48 -12.55
C ALA A 143 5.82 -10.66 -11.24
N PHE A 144 5.46 -9.38 -11.37
CA PHE A 144 5.09 -8.53 -10.24
C PHE A 144 3.69 -8.88 -9.74
N GLY A 145 3.54 -9.07 -8.46
CA GLY A 145 2.24 -9.28 -7.81
C GLY A 145 2.32 -10.18 -6.58
N ILE A 146 1.39 -9.97 -5.67
CA ILE A 146 1.24 -10.73 -4.43
C ILE A 146 -0.23 -11.08 -4.22
N VAL A 147 -0.50 -12.23 -3.61
CA VAL A 147 -1.85 -12.59 -3.15
C VAL A 147 -2.16 -11.89 -1.84
N GLY A 148 -3.42 -11.52 -1.59
CA GLY A 148 -3.77 -10.77 -0.38
C GLY A 148 -5.21 -10.93 0.10
N LEU A 149 -6.16 -11.40 -0.72
CA LEU A 149 -7.58 -11.43 -0.34
C LEU A 149 -7.85 -12.28 0.92
N GLU A 150 -7.28 -13.48 1.01
CA GLU A 150 -7.48 -14.37 2.15
C GLU A 150 -6.68 -13.95 3.39
N THR A 151 -5.52 -13.31 3.18
CA THR A 151 -4.54 -13.07 4.24
C THR A 151 -4.57 -11.64 4.79
N ALA A 152 -5.20 -10.69 4.11
CA ALA A 152 -5.17 -9.27 4.48
C ALA A 152 -5.64 -9.03 5.92
N PHE A 153 -6.86 -9.45 6.25
CA PHE A 153 -7.42 -9.24 7.59
C PHE A 153 -6.64 -10.01 8.66
N PRO A 154 -6.41 -11.35 8.53
CA PRO A 154 -5.67 -12.10 9.56
C PRO A 154 -4.26 -11.56 9.82
N VAL A 155 -3.52 -11.17 8.77
CA VAL A 155 -2.16 -10.62 8.91
C VAL A 155 -2.20 -9.29 9.65
N LEU A 156 -3.08 -8.37 9.25
CA LEU A 156 -3.18 -7.06 9.91
C LEU A 156 -3.72 -7.18 11.34
N TYR A 157 -4.68 -8.06 11.58
CA TYR A 157 -5.16 -8.33 12.92
C TYR A 157 -4.02 -8.85 13.82
N THR A 158 -3.28 -9.85 13.35
CA THR A 158 -2.19 -10.46 14.11
C THR A 158 -1.04 -9.47 14.38
N ARG A 159 -0.65 -8.69 13.34
CA ARG A 159 0.55 -7.85 13.40
C ARG A 159 0.31 -6.42 13.87
N LEU A 160 -0.92 -5.95 13.84
CA LEU A 160 -1.23 -4.57 14.25
C LEU A 160 -2.19 -4.54 15.44
N VAL A 161 -3.24 -5.38 15.45
CA VAL A 161 -4.22 -5.33 16.54
C VAL A 161 -3.71 -6.09 17.77
N LEU A 162 -3.25 -7.34 17.62
CA LEU A 162 -2.74 -8.12 18.76
C LEU A 162 -1.41 -7.56 19.32
N GLU A 163 -0.69 -6.75 18.56
CA GLU A 163 0.53 -6.06 19.00
C GLU A 163 0.25 -4.62 19.51
N ASP A 164 -1.01 -4.25 19.75
CA ASP A 164 -1.47 -2.93 20.23
C ASP A 164 -1.01 -1.72 19.39
N VAL A 165 -0.72 -1.95 18.11
CA VAL A 165 -0.35 -0.88 17.16
C VAL A 165 -1.60 -0.15 16.67
N LEU A 166 -2.73 -0.87 16.52
CA LEU A 166 -3.99 -0.37 15.99
C LEU A 166 -5.17 -1.02 16.73
N SER A 167 -6.27 -0.30 16.94
CA SER A 167 -7.49 -0.93 17.44
C SER A 167 -8.21 -1.73 16.36
N LEU A 168 -9.01 -2.72 16.77
CA LEU A 168 -9.83 -3.50 15.84
C LEU A 168 -10.82 -2.61 15.07
N GLU A 169 -11.42 -1.63 15.75
CA GLU A 169 -12.34 -0.68 15.13
C GLU A 169 -11.64 0.12 14.03
N ARG A 170 -10.39 0.54 14.26
CA ARG A 170 -9.62 1.25 13.24
C ARG A 170 -9.25 0.36 12.08
N LEU A 171 -8.95 -0.92 12.30
CA LEU A 171 -8.73 -1.88 11.22
C LEU A 171 -9.98 -2.06 10.37
N VAL A 172 -11.15 -2.22 10.98
CA VAL A 172 -12.44 -2.30 10.28
C VAL A 172 -12.75 -1.00 9.52
N GLU A 173 -12.46 0.16 10.12
CA GLU A 173 -12.59 1.46 9.44
C GLU A 173 -11.76 1.50 8.16
N LEU A 174 -10.49 1.10 8.21
CA LEU A 174 -9.56 1.11 7.07
C LEU A 174 -9.94 0.14 5.96
N MET A 175 -10.54 -1.01 6.29
CA MET A 175 -10.80 -2.08 5.31
C MET A 175 -12.24 -2.12 4.81
N SER A 176 -13.18 -1.45 5.47
CA SER A 176 -14.60 -1.52 5.15
C SER A 176 -15.28 -0.15 5.15
N VAL A 177 -15.38 0.50 6.31
CA VAL A 177 -16.18 1.73 6.47
C VAL A 177 -15.56 2.90 5.71
N GLY A 178 -14.25 3.07 5.77
CA GLY A 178 -13.51 4.13 5.07
C GLY A 178 -13.67 4.05 3.55
N PRO A 179 -13.31 2.91 2.91
CA PRO A 179 -13.54 2.73 1.48
C PRO A 179 -15.03 2.84 1.11
N GLY A 180 -15.94 2.30 1.92
CA GLY A 180 -17.37 2.44 1.71
C GLY A 180 -17.82 3.91 1.62
N ARG A 181 -17.33 4.75 2.52
CA ARG A 181 -17.60 6.19 2.55
C ARG A 181 -16.97 6.93 1.37
N LEU A 182 -15.71 6.63 1.05
CA LEU A 182 -14.96 7.31 -0.03
C LEU A 182 -15.55 7.04 -1.42
N PHE A 183 -15.95 5.80 -1.66
CA PHE A 183 -16.38 5.34 -2.99
C PHE A 183 -17.91 5.19 -3.13
N GLY A 184 -18.68 5.49 -2.07
CA GLY A 184 -20.12 5.33 -2.09
C GLY A 184 -20.58 3.87 -2.17
N LEU A 185 -19.77 2.96 -1.70
CA LEU A 185 -20.04 1.53 -1.61
C LEU A 185 -20.57 1.23 -0.21
N GLY A 186 -21.50 0.40 0.04
CA GLY A 186 -22.05 0.05 1.36
C GLY A 186 -21.03 0.03 2.51
N GLY A 187 -21.19 -0.77 3.51
CA GLY A 187 -20.21 -0.91 4.61
C GLY A 187 -20.79 -0.66 6.00
N THR A 188 -22.12 -0.69 6.12
CA THR A 188 -22.78 -0.63 7.43
C THR A 188 -23.67 -1.85 7.64
N ILE A 189 -23.64 -2.40 8.85
CA ILE A 189 -24.61 -3.42 9.31
C ILE A 189 -25.77 -2.67 9.91
N ALA A 190 -26.84 -2.50 9.12
CA ALA A 190 -28.06 -1.79 9.55
C ALA A 190 -29.31 -2.43 8.92
N PRO A 191 -30.49 -2.33 9.55
CA PRO A 191 -31.73 -2.79 8.96
C PRO A 191 -31.99 -2.13 7.59
N GLY A 192 -32.21 -2.94 6.56
CA GLY A 192 -32.41 -2.48 5.18
C GLY A 192 -31.13 -2.26 4.35
N ALA A 193 -29.95 -2.37 4.94
CA ALA A 193 -28.69 -2.38 4.19
C ALA A 193 -28.48 -3.72 3.47
N PRO A 194 -27.71 -3.75 2.37
CA PRO A 194 -27.29 -5.01 1.74
C PRO A 194 -26.54 -5.90 2.74
N ALA A 195 -26.81 -7.20 2.68
CA ALA A 195 -26.19 -8.19 3.57
C ALA A 195 -24.84 -8.72 3.01
N ASP A 196 -23.98 -7.82 2.57
CA ASP A 196 -22.62 -8.13 2.12
C ASP A 196 -21.71 -8.22 3.37
N ILE A 197 -21.67 -9.39 3.99
CA ILE A 197 -21.07 -9.62 5.31
C ILE A 197 -19.94 -10.63 5.19
N ALA A 198 -18.77 -10.29 5.74
CA ALA A 198 -17.67 -11.23 5.99
C ALA A 198 -17.65 -11.62 7.48
N VAL A 199 -17.37 -12.88 7.75
CA VAL A 199 -17.21 -13.44 9.11
C VAL A 199 -15.82 -14.00 9.24
N PHE A 200 -15.12 -13.62 10.28
CA PHE A 200 -13.78 -14.12 10.62
C PHE A 200 -13.85 -14.82 11.98
N ASP A 201 -13.24 -16.01 12.08
CA ASP A 201 -13.09 -16.86 13.26
C ASP A 201 -11.63 -16.91 13.75
#